data_211cd3c5ecbca5295989f5e88005aaf1
#
_entry.id   211cd3c5ecbca5295989f5e88005aaf1
#
_cell.length_a   1.000
_cell.length_b   1.000
_cell.length_c   1.000
_cell.angle_alpha   90.00
_cell.angle_beta   90.00
_cell.angle_gamma   90.00
#
_symmetry.space_group_name_H-M   'P 1'
#
loop_
_entity.id
_entity.type
_entity.pdbx_description
1 polymer ?
#
loop_
_entity_poly.entity_id
_entity_poly.type
_entity_poly.pdbx_seq_one_letter_code
_entity_poly.pdbx_strand_id
1 'polypeptide(L)'
;MATDQMQILPTKPYDLIMNWRTLGLNCASCGGTGRVKFLKDGQPFCQYCATNTAPPPPVPKGYTVKVFYDERQTVGFNDSFSPSASKPAKVVASWQRLGIPLELCSFAPLTIDDMCLAHDRNYVEGVLAYKYPNGFGSFNPEVALALPWVCGSMVASALHSLKGGELSFSPTSGAHHACYNHGMCYCTFNFLAMAAIRAHQEGAKTVGIIDLDNHHGNGTENIITTLGLNFIKHYSFGKECLQRGAAAKDWLRRLPGIVRRFDDVDLLIVNAGVDPHVADPLGGVLTTRELAERDQIVFSLAAEMGRKVSVSLAGGYQQDEQGNIDAVLQLHDTTFKLATAAFGTRHS
;
A
#
# COMPACT_ATOMS: atom_id res chain seq x y z
N MET A 1 -35.90 32.57 -30.54
CA MET A 1 -35.24 31.40 -31.13
C MET A 1 -33.86 31.31 -30.46
N ALA A 2 -33.76 30.52 -29.44
CA ALA A 2 -32.49 30.27 -28.74
C ALA A 2 -31.91 28.96 -29.35
N THR A 3 -30.79 29.09 -30.01
CA THR A 3 -30.06 27.95 -30.58
C THR A 3 -29.36 27.24 -29.48
N ASP A 4 -29.83 26.05 -29.20
CA ASP A 4 -29.22 25.05 -28.30
C ASP A 4 -27.86 24.63 -28.90
N GLN A 5 -26.78 25.15 -28.32
CA GLN A 5 -25.45 24.63 -28.62
C GLN A 5 -25.17 23.45 -27.68
N MET A 6 -25.52 22.28 -28.18
CA MET A 6 -25.09 21.01 -27.62
C MET A 6 -23.56 20.96 -27.68
N GLN A 7 -22.89 21.27 -26.54
CA GLN A 7 -21.44 21.07 -26.42
C GLN A 7 -21.14 19.57 -26.46
N ILE A 8 -20.43 19.16 -27.52
CA ILE A 8 -19.87 17.82 -27.66
C ILE A 8 -18.84 17.64 -26.56
N LEU A 9 -19.15 16.77 -25.59
CA LEU A 9 -18.18 16.38 -24.56
C LEU A 9 -17.01 15.62 -25.23
N PRO A 10 -15.77 15.94 -24.91
CA PRO A 10 -14.61 15.26 -25.49
C PRO A 10 -14.59 13.77 -25.11
N THR A 11 -14.24 12.95 -26.06
CA THR A 11 -14.25 11.48 -25.97
C THR A 11 -13.18 10.87 -25.06
N LYS A 12 -12.34 11.70 -24.42
CA LYS A 12 -11.36 11.29 -23.42
C LYS A 12 -11.56 12.10 -22.13
N PRO A 13 -11.88 11.47 -21.00
CA PRO A 13 -12.27 12.17 -19.76
C PRO A 13 -11.13 12.90 -19.03
N TYR A 14 -9.93 12.98 -19.60
CA TYR A 14 -8.73 13.49 -18.88
C TYR A 14 -8.15 14.79 -19.45
N ASP A 15 -8.67 15.33 -20.57
CA ASP A 15 -8.04 16.45 -21.27
C ASP A 15 -8.53 17.86 -20.87
N LEU A 16 -9.51 17.98 -19.97
CA LEU A 16 -10.00 19.29 -19.53
C LEU A 16 -9.30 19.73 -18.25
N ILE A 17 -8.17 20.44 -18.42
CA ILE A 17 -7.60 21.21 -17.31
C ILE A 17 -8.37 22.54 -17.26
N MET A 18 -9.29 22.65 -16.31
CA MET A 18 -10.04 23.89 -16.03
C MET A 18 -9.55 24.48 -14.70
N ASN A 19 -9.76 25.79 -14.52
CA ASN A 19 -9.57 26.46 -13.26
C ASN A 19 -10.91 26.59 -12.54
N TRP A 20 -10.95 26.44 -11.22
CA TRP A 20 -12.11 26.73 -10.39
C TRP A 20 -12.70 28.10 -10.69
N ARG A 21 -11.82 29.11 -10.95
CA ARG A 21 -12.22 30.47 -11.30
C ARG A 21 -13.02 30.52 -12.61
N THR A 22 -12.67 29.71 -13.61
CA THR A 22 -13.39 29.60 -14.90
C THR A 22 -14.77 28.96 -14.71
N LEU A 23 -14.91 28.09 -13.72
CA LEU A 23 -16.17 27.45 -13.37
C LEU A 23 -17.03 28.30 -12.41
N GLY A 24 -16.55 29.47 -11.95
CA GLY A 24 -17.23 30.27 -10.93
C GLY A 24 -17.28 29.62 -9.55
N LEU A 25 -16.40 28.64 -9.30
CA LEU A 25 -16.38 27.82 -8.08
C LEU A 25 -15.05 27.97 -7.33
N ASN A 26 -15.09 27.75 -6.03
CA ASN A 26 -13.91 27.59 -5.18
C ASN A 26 -13.83 26.15 -4.69
N CYS A 27 -12.60 25.65 -4.48
CA CYS A 27 -12.42 24.34 -3.87
C CYS A 27 -12.98 24.34 -2.44
N ALA A 28 -13.94 23.47 -2.16
CA ALA A 28 -14.55 23.36 -0.84
C ALA A 28 -13.55 23.02 0.28
N SER A 29 -12.41 22.40 -0.05
CA SER A 29 -11.42 21.99 0.94
C SER A 29 -10.35 23.05 1.26
N CYS A 30 -9.98 23.91 0.29
CA CYS A 30 -8.91 24.89 0.49
C CYS A 30 -9.30 26.32 0.08
N GLY A 31 -10.51 26.56 -0.41
CA GLY A 31 -10.94 27.88 -0.93
C GLY A 31 -10.22 28.32 -2.21
N GLY A 32 -9.29 27.51 -2.74
CA GLY A 32 -8.45 27.87 -3.87
C GLY A 32 -9.20 27.89 -5.21
N THR A 33 -8.74 28.78 -6.10
CA THR A 33 -9.27 28.95 -7.46
C THR A 33 -8.39 28.32 -8.54
N GLY A 34 -7.45 27.45 -8.14
CA GLY A 34 -6.44 26.84 -8.99
C GLY A 34 -6.98 25.80 -9.98
N ARG A 35 -6.06 25.00 -10.54
CA ARG A 35 -6.40 23.98 -11.54
C ARG A 35 -7.29 22.88 -10.95
N VAL A 36 -8.31 22.52 -11.70
CA VAL A 36 -9.23 21.41 -11.40
C VAL A 36 -9.07 20.32 -12.46
N LYS A 37 -9.08 19.07 -12.03
CA LYS A 37 -9.26 17.91 -12.91
C LYS A 37 -10.62 17.28 -12.61
N PHE A 38 -11.20 16.62 -13.60
CA PHE A 38 -12.42 15.87 -13.42
C PHE A 38 -12.09 14.39 -13.30
N LEU A 39 -12.69 13.72 -12.36
CA LEU A 39 -12.62 12.27 -12.19
C LEU A 39 -13.52 11.57 -13.20
N LYS A 40 -13.36 10.22 -13.35
CA LYS A 40 -14.17 9.41 -14.28
C LYS A 40 -15.69 9.57 -14.09
N ASP A 41 -16.12 9.88 -12.86
CA ASP A 41 -17.52 10.13 -12.50
C ASP A 41 -17.96 11.59 -12.70
N GLY A 42 -17.13 12.41 -13.35
CA GLY A 42 -17.40 13.84 -13.58
C GLY A 42 -17.22 14.74 -12.37
N GLN A 43 -16.81 14.21 -11.21
CA GLN A 43 -16.60 15.04 -10.03
C GLN A 43 -15.30 15.86 -10.15
N PRO A 44 -15.34 17.17 -9.89
CA PRO A 44 -14.15 17.99 -9.89
C PRO A 44 -13.29 17.74 -8.67
N PHE A 45 -11.98 17.64 -8.84
CA PHE A 45 -11.06 17.63 -7.72
C PHE A 45 -9.97 18.69 -7.88
N CYS A 46 -9.57 19.28 -6.77
CA CYS A 46 -8.58 20.33 -6.75
C CYS A 46 -7.17 19.76 -6.84
N GLN A 47 -6.43 20.08 -7.89
CA GLN A 47 -5.05 19.63 -8.05
C GLN A 47 -4.15 20.15 -6.92
N TYR A 48 -4.43 21.33 -6.37
CA TYR A 48 -3.70 21.90 -5.22
C TYR A 48 -3.92 21.04 -3.95
N CYS A 49 -5.16 20.68 -3.64
CA CYS A 49 -5.45 19.79 -2.50
C CYS A 49 -4.89 18.39 -2.72
N ALA A 50 -4.79 17.93 -3.97
CA ALA A 50 -4.20 16.66 -4.32
C ALA A 50 -2.68 16.62 -4.12
N THR A 51 -1.99 17.77 -4.19
CA THR A 51 -0.52 17.86 -4.12
C THR A 51 0.00 18.53 -2.85
N ASN A 52 -0.83 19.31 -2.14
CA ASN A 52 -0.42 20.04 -0.93
C ASN A 52 -0.89 19.28 0.32
N THR A 53 -0.01 18.45 0.83
CA THR A 53 -0.06 18.00 2.23
C THR A 53 0.79 18.95 3.08
N ALA A 54 0.43 19.15 4.35
CA ALA A 54 1.37 19.75 5.29
C ALA A 54 2.68 18.93 5.25
N PRO A 55 3.85 19.57 5.24
CA PRO A 55 5.10 18.82 5.26
C PRO A 55 5.09 17.90 6.48
N PRO A 56 5.48 16.62 6.32
CA PRO A 56 5.59 15.73 7.45
C PRO A 56 6.62 16.30 8.46
N PRO A 57 6.47 16.02 9.74
CA PRO A 57 7.44 16.45 10.74
C PRO A 57 8.84 15.96 10.36
N PRO A 58 9.88 16.72 10.72
CA PRO A 58 11.26 16.34 10.41
C PRO A 58 11.61 15.02 11.12
N VAL A 59 12.33 14.15 10.40
CA VAL A 59 12.87 12.92 10.99
C VAL A 59 14.01 13.30 11.94
N PRO A 60 14.02 12.81 13.19
CA PRO A 60 15.07 13.11 14.16
C PRO A 60 16.45 12.68 13.66
N LYS A 61 17.47 13.44 14.04
CA LYS A 61 18.88 13.10 13.73
C LYS A 61 19.26 11.77 14.39
N GLY A 62 19.93 10.91 13.63
CA GLY A 62 20.43 9.61 14.12
C GLY A 62 19.46 8.44 13.99
N TYR A 63 18.21 8.67 13.62
CA TYR A 63 17.27 7.58 13.30
C TYR A 63 17.49 7.09 11.87
N THR A 64 17.73 5.78 11.71
CA THR A 64 17.94 5.13 10.42
C THR A 64 16.89 4.04 10.21
N VAL A 65 16.15 4.15 9.13
CA VAL A 65 15.08 3.19 8.79
C VAL A 65 15.67 1.98 8.09
N LYS A 66 15.25 0.78 8.50
CA LYS A 66 15.64 -0.48 7.85
C LYS A 66 14.64 -0.80 6.72
N VAL A 67 15.18 -1.01 5.52
CA VAL A 67 14.42 -1.36 4.31
C VAL A 67 14.95 -2.68 3.76
N PHE A 68 14.11 -3.69 3.75
CA PHE A 68 14.47 -5.03 3.26
C PHE A 68 14.22 -5.10 1.75
N TYR A 69 15.26 -4.85 0.96
CA TYR A 69 15.20 -4.80 -0.48
C TYR A 69 16.35 -5.55 -1.14
N ASP A 70 16.01 -6.33 -2.15
CA ASP A 70 16.93 -6.95 -3.09
C ASP A 70 16.38 -6.75 -4.52
N GLU A 71 17.24 -6.45 -5.48
CA GLU A 71 16.84 -6.18 -6.87
C GLU A 71 16.07 -7.34 -7.51
N ARG A 72 16.34 -8.60 -7.08
CA ARG A 72 15.66 -9.82 -7.54
C ARG A 72 14.16 -9.87 -7.22
N GLN A 73 13.65 -8.99 -6.33
CA GLN A 73 12.21 -8.87 -6.08
C GLN A 73 11.51 -7.94 -7.09
N THR A 74 12.24 -7.37 -8.04
CA THR A 74 11.71 -6.44 -9.02
C THR A 74 11.67 -7.08 -10.40
N VAL A 75 10.51 -6.99 -11.07
CA VAL A 75 10.32 -7.46 -12.44
C VAL A 75 9.87 -6.31 -13.31
N GLY A 76 10.58 -6.09 -14.40
CA GLY A 76 10.31 -4.96 -15.32
C GLY A 76 8.98 -5.07 -16.05
N PHE A 77 8.59 -6.29 -16.45
CA PHE A 77 7.36 -6.57 -17.18
C PHE A 77 6.63 -7.79 -16.62
N ASN A 78 5.34 -7.69 -16.39
CA ASN A 78 4.52 -8.71 -15.72
C ASN A 78 3.26 -9.11 -16.50
N ASP A 79 3.23 -8.85 -17.80
CA ASP A 79 2.11 -9.16 -18.72
C ASP A 79 0.77 -8.47 -18.37
N SER A 80 0.81 -7.43 -17.52
CA SER A 80 -0.38 -6.67 -17.14
C SER A 80 -0.09 -5.16 -17.08
N PHE A 81 -1.13 -4.35 -16.91
CA PHE A 81 -0.96 -2.90 -16.72
C PHE A 81 -0.51 -2.54 -15.31
N SER A 82 -0.57 -3.47 -14.35
CA SER A 82 -0.24 -3.20 -12.95
C SER A 82 1.26 -2.92 -12.77
N PRO A 83 1.67 -1.84 -12.10
CA PRO A 83 3.07 -1.57 -11.82
C PRO A 83 3.62 -2.38 -10.64
N SER A 84 2.82 -3.23 -10.01
CA SER A 84 3.15 -3.88 -8.74
C SER A 84 4.49 -4.62 -8.75
N ALA A 85 4.81 -5.34 -9.84
CA ALA A 85 6.06 -6.10 -9.94
C ALA A 85 7.31 -5.22 -10.17
N SER A 86 7.15 -4.05 -10.80
CA SER A 86 8.27 -3.11 -11.06
C SER A 86 8.40 -2.04 -9.97
N LYS A 87 7.41 -1.92 -9.09
CA LYS A 87 7.32 -0.88 -8.07
C LYS A 87 8.47 -0.91 -7.04
N PRO A 88 8.97 -2.08 -6.57
CA PRO A 88 9.98 -2.12 -5.51
C PRO A 88 11.23 -1.27 -5.80
N ALA A 89 11.87 -1.43 -6.94
CA ALA A 89 13.06 -0.66 -7.30
C ALA A 89 12.77 0.84 -7.41
N LYS A 90 11.65 1.21 -8.03
CA LYS A 90 11.25 2.61 -8.23
C LYS A 90 11.00 3.31 -6.89
N VAL A 91 10.34 2.63 -5.95
CA VAL A 91 10.05 3.16 -4.61
C VAL A 91 11.34 3.31 -3.81
N VAL A 92 12.21 2.31 -3.79
CA VAL A 92 13.51 2.40 -3.09
C VAL A 92 14.35 3.55 -3.63
N ALA A 93 14.45 3.68 -4.96
CA ALA A 93 15.15 4.80 -5.59
C ALA A 93 14.52 6.16 -5.23
N SER A 94 13.19 6.25 -5.06
CA SER A 94 12.53 7.45 -4.59
C SER A 94 12.88 7.75 -3.13
N TRP A 95 12.78 6.77 -2.23
CA TRP A 95 13.08 6.94 -0.82
C TRP A 95 14.52 7.37 -0.56
N GLN A 96 15.50 6.82 -1.32
CA GLN A 96 16.91 7.24 -1.22
C GLN A 96 17.12 8.73 -1.55
N ARG A 97 16.27 9.31 -2.43
CA ARG A 97 16.35 10.74 -2.77
C ARG A 97 15.72 11.68 -1.72
N LEU A 98 14.99 11.13 -0.74
CA LEU A 98 14.30 11.95 0.28
C LEU A 98 15.25 12.56 1.32
N GLY A 99 16.51 12.13 1.37
CA GLY A 99 17.48 12.58 2.39
C GLY A 99 17.19 12.06 3.80
N ILE A 100 16.28 11.08 3.94
CA ILE A 100 16.02 10.38 5.19
C ILE A 100 17.03 9.23 5.30
N PRO A 101 17.78 9.10 6.43
CA PRO A 101 18.70 8.00 6.59
C PRO A 101 17.97 6.66 6.52
N LEU A 102 18.33 5.84 5.56
CA LEU A 102 17.84 4.49 5.40
C LEU A 102 18.98 3.51 5.15
N GLU A 103 18.79 2.28 5.56
CA GLU A 103 19.74 1.18 5.33
C GLU A 103 19.02 0.07 4.58
N LEU A 104 19.58 -0.33 3.43
CA LEU A 104 19.12 -1.49 2.69
C LEU A 104 19.67 -2.75 3.36
N CYS A 105 18.76 -3.57 3.87
CA CYS A 105 19.09 -4.79 4.59
C CYS A 105 18.98 -6.00 3.67
N SER A 106 20.00 -6.84 3.68
CA SER A 106 19.99 -8.13 2.99
C SER A 106 19.11 -9.16 3.72
N PHE A 107 18.57 -10.10 2.96
CA PHE A 107 17.77 -11.22 3.46
C PHE A 107 17.90 -12.42 2.51
N ALA A 108 17.45 -13.60 2.95
CA ALA A 108 17.37 -14.78 2.11
C ALA A 108 16.00 -14.87 1.41
N PRO A 109 15.92 -15.40 0.19
CA PRO A 109 14.65 -15.75 -0.44
C PRO A 109 13.96 -16.84 0.38
N LEU A 110 12.62 -16.88 0.36
CA LEU A 110 11.90 -17.98 1.00
C LEU A 110 12.04 -19.28 0.20
N THR A 111 12.08 -20.38 0.93
CA THR A 111 11.97 -21.71 0.36
C THR A 111 10.52 -22.05 0.00
N ILE A 112 10.30 -23.11 -0.76
CA ILE A 112 8.96 -23.65 -1.02
C ILE A 112 8.25 -23.97 0.30
N ASP A 113 8.94 -24.58 1.26
CA ASP A 113 8.38 -24.93 2.56
C ASP A 113 7.94 -23.69 3.35
N ASP A 114 8.69 -22.59 3.31
CA ASP A 114 8.32 -21.33 3.91
C ASP A 114 7.06 -20.73 3.27
N MET A 115 6.94 -20.79 1.95
CA MET A 115 5.76 -20.30 1.23
C MET A 115 4.53 -21.18 1.50
N CYS A 116 4.71 -22.48 1.70
CA CYS A 116 3.67 -23.43 2.08
C CYS A 116 3.14 -23.22 3.51
N LEU A 117 3.73 -22.34 4.32
CA LEU A 117 3.14 -21.94 5.60
C LEU A 117 1.78 -21.25 5.42
N ALA A 118 1.58 -20.54 4.31
CA ALA A 118 0.35 -19.81 4.02
C ALA A 118 -0.41 -20.34 2.81
N HIS A 119 0.18 -21.22 2.00
CA HIS A 119 -0.39 -21.69 0.75
C HIS A 119 -0.32 -23.20 0.58
N ASP A 120 -1.25 -23.72 -0.23
CA ASP A 120 -1.24 -25.11 -0.69
C ASP A 120 0.04 -25.41 -1.48
N ARG A 121 0.67 -26.57 -1.20
CA ARG A 121 1.94 -26.97 -1.83
C ARG A 121 1.83 -27.12 -3.33
N ASN A 122 0.73 -27.74 -3.83
CA ASN A 122 0.56 -27.90 -5.28
C ASN A 122 0.44 -26.54 -5.97
N TYR A 123 -0.22 -25.57 -5.32
CA TYR A 123 -0.31 -24.22 -5.84
C TYR A 123 1.07 -23.55 -5.89
N VAL A 124 1.83 -23.58 -4.80
CA VAL A 124 3.20 -22.99 -4.74
C VAL A 124 4.09 -23.59 -5.80
N GLU A 125 4.23 -24.93 -5.81
CA GLU A 125 5.07 -25.64 -6.77
C GLU A 125 4.59 -25.45 -8.21
N GLY A 126 3.27 -25.41 -8.43
CA GLY A 126 2.67 -25.20 -9.74
C GLY A 126 2.98 -23.83 -10.33
N VAL A 127 2.91 -22.76 -9.52
CA VAL A 127 3.26 -21.40 -9.95
C VAL A 127 4.76 -21.29 -10.23
N LEU A 128 5.61 -21.78 -9.33
CA LEU A 128 7.08 -21.73 -9.49
C LEU A 128 7.58 -22.59 -10.66
N ALA A 129 6.86 -23.65 -11.02
CA ALA A 129 7.13 -24.48 -12.19
C ALA A 129 6.42 -24.03 -13.48
N TYR A 130 5.80 -22.84 -13.47
CA TYR A 130 5.05 -22.26 -14.60
C TYR A 130 3.87 -23.13 -15.10
N LYS A 131 3.32 -23.97 -14.22
CA LYS A 131 2.15 -24.83 -14.51
C LYS A 131 0.83 -24.17 -14.16
N TYR A 132 0.86 -23.27 -13.17
CA TYR A 132 -0.30 -22.47 -12.78
C TYR A 132 -0.01 -20.99 -13.01
N PRO A 133 -1.02 -20.20 -13.37
CA PRO A 133 -0.83 -18.76 -13.57
C PRO A 133 -0.49 -18.07 -12.25
N ASN A 134 0.36 -17.07 -12.34
CA ASN A 134 0.64 -16.15 -11.23
C ASN A 134 -0.55 -15.19 -11.01
N GLY A 135 -0.49 -14.34 -9.99
CA GLY A 135 -1.55 -13.38 -9.65
C GLY A 135 -1.83 -12.31 -10.72
N PHE A 136 -0.95 -12.15 -11.72
CA PHE A 136 -1.16 -11.30 -12.89
C PHE A 136 -1.93 -12.01 -14.01
N GLY A 137 -2.28 -13.29 -13.81
CA GLY A 137 -2.94 -14.13 -14.82
C GLY A 137 -2.01 -14.63 -15.92
N SER A 138 -0.69 -14.61 -15.71
CA SER A 138 0.33 -15.03 -16.67
C SER A 138 1.20 -16.17 -16.14
N PHE A 139 2.02 -16.73 -17.03
CA PHE A 139 3.02 -17.76 -16.75
C PHE A 139 4.44 -17.18 -16.84
N ASN A 140 4.58 -15.88 -16.63
CA ASN A 140 5.85 -15.17 -16.76
C ASN A 140 6.90 -15.73 -15.80
N PRO A 141 8.02 -16.26 -16.31
CA PRO A 141 9.04 -16.88 -15.49
C PRO A 141 9.81 -15.87 -14.62
N GLU A 142 9.97 -14.63 -15.07
CA GLU A 142 10.63 -13.58 -14.27
C GLU A 142 9.82 -13.25 -13.02
N VAL A 143 8.47 -13.20 -13.15
CA VAL A 143 7.59 -13.04 -12.00
C VAL A 143 7.76 -14.19 -11.02
N ALA A 144 7.72 -15.44 -11.50
CA ALA A 144 7.85 -16.60 -10.63
C ALA A 144 9.22 -16.66 -9.91
N LEU A 145 10.31 -16.31 -10.59
CA LEU A 145 11.66 -16.25 -10.02
C LEU A 145 11.80 -15.15 -8.95
N ALA A 146 11.02 -14.07 -9.07
CA ALA A 146 11.03 -12.97 -8.09
C ALA A 146 10.25 -13.30 -6.81
N LEU A 147 9.24 -14.19 -6.87
CA LEU A 147 8.32 -14.45 -5.74
C LEU A 147 9.02 -14.87 -4.44
N PRO A 148 10.04 -15.74 -4.41
CA PRO A 148 10.78 -16.06 -3.19
C PRO A 148 11.41 -14.81 -2.54
N TRP A 149 11.91 -13.87 -3.33
CA TRP A 149 12.51 -12.63 -2.88
C TRP A 149 11.46 -11.63 -2.40
N VAL A 150 10.34 -11.51 -3.13
CA VAL A 150 9.18 -10.69 -2.72
C VAL A 150 8.68 -11.11 -1.35
N CYS A 151 8.45 -12.41 -1.15
CA CYS A 151 7.97 -12.94 0.13
C CYS A 151 9.04 -12.85 1.23
N GLY A 152 10.30 -13.12 0.89
CA GLY A 152 11.43 -13.04 1.81
C GLY A 152 11.64 -11.64 2.38
N SER A 153 11.50 -10.61 1.55
CA SER A 153 11.57 -9.21 1.96
C SER A 153 10.59 -8.89 3.11
N MET A 154 9.32 -9.25 2.94
CA MET A 154 8.30 -8.97 3.95
C MET A 154 8.50 -9.77 5.24
N VAL A 155 8.84 -11.05 5.12
CA VAL A 155 9.12 -11.90 6.29
C VAL A 155 10.32 -11.37 7.06
N ALA A 156 11.40 -11.02 6.38
CA ALA A 156 12.60 -10.46 7.02
C ALA A 156 12.31 -9.12 7.71
N SER A 157 11.55 -8.23 7.06
CA SER A 157 11.11 -6.97 7.64
C SER A 157 10.29 -7.21 8.92
N ALA A 158 9.30 -8.09 8.88
CA ALA A 158 8.46 -8.42 10.01
C ALA A 158 9.25 -8.98 11.19
N LEU A 159 10.17 -9.92 10.93
CA LEU A 159 11.02 -10.51 11.96
C LEU A 159 12.01 -9.50 12.56
N HIS A 160 12.55 -8.59 11.75
CA HIS A 160 13.40 -7.51 12.25
C HIS A 160 12.63 -6.62 13.25
N SER A 161 11.42 -6.16 12.86
CA SER A 161 10.59 -5.34 13.74
C SER A 161 10.23 -6.11 15.03
N LEU A 162 9.83 -7.38 14.92
CA LEU A 162 9.50 -8.22 16.08
C LEU A 162 10.67 -8.32 17.07
N LYS A 163 11.90 -8.47 16.57
CA LYS A 163 13.12 -8.68 17.39
C LYS A 163 13.76 -7.37 17.92
N GLY A 164 13.05 -6.26 17.87
CA GLY A 164 13.48 -4.98 18.47
C GLY A 164 13.71 -3.84 17.48
N GLY A 165 13.44 -4.04 16.19
CA GLY A 165 13.65 -3.04 15.16
C GLY A 165 12.56 -1.95 15.07
N GLU A 166 11.56 -1.97 15.93
CA GLU A 166 10.42 -1.05 16.03
C GLU A 166 9.68 -0.77 14.70
N LEU A 167 10.34 -0.17 13.68
CA LEU A 167 9.80 0.12 12.34
C LEU A 167 10.75 -0.41 11.27
N SER A 168 10.21 -1.12 10.31
CA SER A 168 10.92 -1.53 9.10
C SER A 168 10.00 -1.60 7.88
N PHE A 169 10.59 -1.59 6.70
CA PHE A 169 9.87 -1.58 5.43
C PHE A 169 10.29 -2.74 4.53
N SER A 170 9.28 -3.31 3.87
CA SER A 170 9.42 -4.16 2.70
C SER A 170 8.77 -3.43 1.50
N PRO A 171 9.51 -3.02 0.47
CA PRO A 171 8.96 -2.30 -0.67
C PRO A 171 8.19 -3.21 -1.63
N THR A 172 7.59 -4.30 -1.11
CA THR A 172 6.81 -5.27 -1.90
C THR A 172 5.35 -4.87 -2.03
N SER A 173 4.70 -5.31 -3.09
CA SER A 173 3.31 -5.03 -3.41
C SER A 173 2.64 -6.28 -3.99
N GLY A 174 1.32 -6.46 -3.76
CA GLY A 174 0.56 -7.54 -4.36
C GLY A 174 0.46 -8.83 -3.54
N ALA A 175 -0.13 -8.76 -2.34
CA ALA A 175 -0.29 -9.90 -1.44
C ALA A 175 -1.74 -10.26 -1.11
N HIS A 176 -2.56 -9.28 -0.77
CA HIS A 176 -3.77 -9.45 0.04
C HIS A 176 -4.93 -10.17 -0.66
N HIS A 177 -4.90 -10.28 -1.99
CA HIS A 177 -5.86 -11.08 -2.75
C HIS A 177 -5.43 -12.53 -2.97
N ALA A 178 -4.16 -12.89 -2.70
CA ALA A 178 -3.72 -14.26 -2.81
C ALA A 178 -4.37 -15.12 -1.73
N CYS A 179 -5.20 -16.08 -2.18
CA CYS A 179 -5.88 -17.07 -1.34
C CYS A 179 -4.97 -18.29 -1.07
N TYR A 180 -5.41 -19.21 -0.22
CA TYR A 180 -4.66 -20.39 0.16
C TYR A 180 -4.15 -21.21 -1.04
N ASN A 181 -4.95 -21.38 -2.08
CA ASN A 181 -4.65 -22.26 -3.21
C ASN A 181 -4.71 -21.58 -4.60
N HIS A 182 -4.80 -20.24 -4.66
CA HIS A 182 -4.77 -19.50 -5.92
C HIS A 182 -4.40 -18.02 -5.71
N GLY A 183 -3.79 -17.43 -6.75
CA GLY A 183 -3.53 -15.99 -6.84
C GLY A 183 -4.56 -15.30 -7.72
N MET A 184 -4.76 -13.99 -7.48
CA MET A 184 -5.65 -13.14 -8.27
C MET A 184 -5.32 -11.66 -8.07
N CYS A 185 -5.81 -10.81 -8.95
CA CYS A 185 -5.73 -9.34 -8.81
C CYS A 185 -4.31 -8.86 -8.47
N TYR A 186 -3.33 -9.30 -9.26
CA TYR A 186 -1.90 -8.98 -9.13
C TYR A 186 -1.22 -9.52 -7.87
N CYS A 187 -1.90 -10.36 -7.10
CA CYS A 187 -1.38 -11.00 -5.89
C CYS A 187 -1.16 -12.49 -6.16
N THR A 188 0.11 -12.94 -6.15
CA THR A 188 0.44 -14.35 -6.37
C THR A 188 0.52 -15.10 -5.05
N PHE A 189 1.36 -14.65 -4.12
CA PHE A 189 1.48 -15.22 -2.79
C PHE A 189 1.22 -14.19 -1.72
N ASN A 190 0.62 -14.61 -0.61
CA ASN A 190 0.26 -13.73 0.51
C ASN A 190 1.41 -13.60 1.51
N PHE A 191 2.36 -12.76 1.21
CA PHE A 191 3.50 -12.52 2.10
C PHE A 191 3.09 -11.87 3.44
N LEU A 192 1.92 -11.26 3.56
CA LEU A 192 1.41 -10.72 4.84
C LEU A 192 1.07 -11.87 5.79
N ALA A 193 0.36 -12.89 5.29
CA ALA A 193 0.04 -14.08 6.06
C ALA A 193 1.31 -14.89 6.40
N MET A 194 2.24 -15.06 5.44
CA MET A 194 3.53 -15.73 5.69
C MET A 194 4.32 -15.02 6.80
N ALA A 195 4.41 -13.68 6.74
CA ALA A 195 5.11 -12.88 7.75
C ALA A 195 4.48 -13.01 9.13
N ALA A 196 3.15 -13.03 9.21
CA ALA A 196 2.42 -13.22 10.47
C ALA A 196 2.65 -14.62 11.05
N ILE A 197 2.60 -15.67 10.22
CA ILE A 197 2.87 -17.06 10.65
C ILE A 197 4.31 -17.21 11.13
N ARG A 198 5.29 -16.68 10.39
CA ARG A 198 6.70 -16.73 10.80
C ARG A 198 6.94 -15.94 12.09
N ALA A 199 6.33 -14.76 12.24
CA ALA A 199 6.40 -14.00 13.48
C ALA A 199 5.84 -14.79 14.67
N HIS A 200 4.74 -15.51 14.49
CA HIS A 200 4.17 -16.37 15.52
C HIS A 200 5.10 -17.54 15.87
N GLN A 201 5.70 -18.20 14.90
CA GLN A 201 6.71 -19.25 15.13
C GLN A 201 7.94 -18.73 15.88
N GLU A 202 8.30 -17.45 15.70
CA GLU A 202 9.39 -16.75 16.39
C GLU A 202 8.96 -16.13 17.74
N GLY A 203 7.78 -16.47 18.24
CA GLY A 203 7.31 -16.17 19.59
C GLY A 203 6.30 -15.05 19.72
N ALA A 204 5.84 -14.40 18.63
CA ALA A 204 4.74 -13.48 18.71
C ALA A 204 3.44 -14.22 19.08
N LYS A 205 2.77 -13.79 20.16
CA LYS A 205 1.50 -14.38 20.60
C LYS A 205 0.35 -13.93 19.72
N THR A 206 0.35 -12.66 19.35
CA THR A 206 -0.69 -12.05 18.51
C THR A 206 -0.04 -11.15 17.47
N VAL A 207 -0.47 -11.28 16.20
CA VAL A 207 -0.02 -10.44 15.09
C VAL A 207 -1.21 -9.68 14.53
N GLY A 208 -1.05 -8.36 14.35
CA GLY A 208 -2.04 -7.52 13.69
C GLY A 208 -1.70 -7.33 12.21
N ILE A 209 -2.71 -7.36 11.36
CA ILE A 209 -2.62 -6.93 9.96
C ILE A 209 -3.64 -5.82 9.74
N ILE A 210 -3.16 -4.60 9.51
CA ILE A 210 -3.99 -3.46 9.06
C ILE A 210 -3.76 -3.29 7.56
N ASP A 211 -4.74 -3.69 6.78
CA ASP A 211 -4.76 -3.57 5.33
C ASP A 211 -5.49 -2.28 4.93
N LEU A 212 -4.73 -1.33 4.38
CA LEU A 212 -5.17 0.00 3.99
C LEU A 212 -5.36 0.16 2.48
N ASP A 213 -5.30 -0.95 1.73
CA ASP A 213 -5.62 -1.00 0.30
C ASP A 213 -7.12 -0.71 0.08
N ASN A 214 -7.46 -0.12 -1.05
CA ASN A 214 -8.86 0.19 -1.39
C ASN A 214 -9.73 -1.06 -1.55
N HIS A 215 -9.13 -2.19 -1.82
CA HIS A 215 -9.82 -3.46 -2.06
C HIS A 215 -9.84 -4.32 -0.81
N HIS A 216 -10.87 -5.15 -0.68
CA HIS A 216 -10.96 -6.10 0.42
C HIS A 216 -9.83 -7.13 0.35
N GLY A 217 -9.07 -7.26 1.43
CA GLY A 217 -8.02 -8.28 1.61
C GLY A 217 -8.59 -9.69 1.77
N ASN A 218 -9.40 -10.11 0.80
CA ASN A 218 -10.14 -11.38 0.80
C ASN A 218 -9.22 -12.60 0.84
N GLY A 219 -8.04 -12.52 0.22
CA GLY A 219 -7.06 -13.61 0.24
C GLY A 219 -6.45 -13.79 1.63
N THR A 220 -6.10 -12.70 2.30
CA THR A 220 -5.63 -12.76 3.70
C THR A 220 -6.69 -13.37 4.60
N GLU A 221 -7.95 -12.96 4.47
CA GLU A 221 -9.07 -13.53 5.25
C GLU A 221 -9.31 -15.02 4.93
N ASN A 222 -9.21 -15.39 3.64
CA ASN A 222 -9.31 -16.80 3.22
C ASN A 222 -8.23 -17.65 3.89
N ILE A 223 -6.98 -17.23 3.90
CA ILE A 223 -5.88 -17.98 4.53
C ILE A 223 -6.08 -18.10 6.04
N ILE A 224 -6.43 -16.99 6.72
CA ILE A 224 -6.71 -16.98 8.16
C ILE A 224 -7.78 -18.00 8.50
N THR A 225 -8.88 -18.02 7.72
CA THR A 225 -10.00 -18.94 7.95
C THR A 225 -9.63 -20.38 7.61
N THR A 226 -8.96 -20.61 6.47
CA THR A 226 -8.62 -21.95 5.99
C THR A 226 -7.67 -22.68 6.95
N LEU A 227 -6.69 -21.93 7.49
CA LEU A 227 -5.66 -22.48 8.38
C LEU A 227 -5.99 -22.31 9.87
N GLY A 228 -7.10 -21.66 10.24
CA GLY A 228 -7.51 -21.45 11.63
C GLY A 228 -6.53 -20.58 12.42
N LEU A 229 -5.99 -19.50 11.81
CA LEU A 229 -4.94 -18.66 12.38
C LEU A 229 -5.50 -17.64 13.39
N ASN A 230 -5.98 -18.13 14.53
CA ASN A 230 -6.65 -17.32 15.56
C ASN A 230 -5.75 -16.28 16.24
N PHE A 231 -4.43 -16.35 16.06
CA PHE A 231 -3.47 -15.39 16.58
C PHE A 231 -3.35 -14.13 15.68
N ILE A 232 -3.99 -14.11 14.50
CA ILE A 232 -3.98 -12.98 13.58
C ILE A 232 -5.25 -12.14 13.76
N LYS A 233 -5.07 -10.86 14.11
CA LYS A 233 -6.11 -9.84 14.02
C LYS A 233 -6.03 -9.16 12.66
N HIS A 234 -7.08 -9.18 11.88
CA HIS A 234 -7.12 -8.59 10.54
C HIS A 234 -8.17 -7.49 10.42
N TYR A 235 -7.77 -6.34 9.91
CA TYR A 235 -8.65 -5.27 9.45
C TYR A 235 -8.34 -4.98 7.99
N SER A 236 -9.38 -4.82 7.16
CA SER A 236 -9.25 -4.41 5.76
C SER A 236 -10.13 -3.20 5.47
N PHE A 237 -9.52 -2.10 5.04
CA PHE A 237 -10.21 -0.88 4.62
C PHE A 237 -11.19 -1.15 3.48
N GLY A 238 -10.85 -2.00 2.53
CA GLY A 238 -11.73 -2.35 1.40
C GLY A 238 -13.07 -2.95 1.81
N LYS A 239 -13.21 -3.48 3.04
CA LYS A 239 -14.51 -3.92 3.60
C LYS A 239 -15.45 -2.77 3.95
N GLU A 240 -14.92 -1.58 4.18
CA GLU A 240 -15.73 -0.40 4.51
C GLU A 240 -16.59 0.06 3.32
N CYS A 241 -16.22 -0.31 2.09
CA CYS A 241 -16.91 0.04 0.85
C CYS A 241 -17.26 1.53 0.77
N LEU A 242 -16.31 2.39 1.14
CA LEU A 242 -16.54 3.81 1.33
C LEU A 242 -16.77 4.53 0.01
N GLN A 243 -17.62 5.54 0.07
CA GLN A 243 -17.72 6.57 -0.95
C GLN A 243 -16.93 7.82 -0.53
N ARG A 244 -16.59 8.66 -1.52
CA ARG A 244 -15.86 9.92 -1.30
C ARG A 244 -16.63 10.90 -0.41
N GLY A 245 -15.91 11.85 0.15
CA GLY A 245 -16.47 12.99 0.85
C GLY A 245 -16.87 12.67 2.28
N ALA A 246 -18.16 12.75 2.61
CA ALA A 246 -18.62 12.63 4.01
C ALA A 246 -18.30 11.26 4.63
N ALA A 247 -18.44 10.17 3.87
CA ALA A 247 -18.14 8.82 4.33
C ALA A 247 -16.64 8.63 4.60
N ALA A 248 -15.77 9.15 3.73
CA ALA A 248 -14.32 9.12 3.92
C ALA A 248 -13.90 9.88 5.18
N LYS A 249 -14.46 11.08 5.40
CA LYS A 249 -14.21 11.89 6.61
C LYS A 249 -14.71 11.21 7.88
N ASP A 250 -15.86 10.56 7.81
CA ASP A 250 -16.40 9.78 8.93
C ASP A 250 -15.51 8.61 9.28
N TRP A 251 -15.01 7.89 8.27
CA TRP A 251 -14.06 6.80 8.47
C TRP A 251 -12.76 7.31 9.13
N LEU A 252 -12.18 8.42 8.64
CA LEU A 252 -10.98 9.01 9.25
C LEU A 252 -11.20 9.35 10.73
N ARG A 253 -12.39 9.85 11.11
CA ARG A 253 -12.73 10.09 12.53
C ARG A 253 -12.80 8.80 13.35
N ARG A 254 -13.20 7.67 12.75
CA ARG A 254 -13.26 6.35 13.40
C ARG A 254 -11.91 5.62 13.42
N LEU A 255 -11.00 5.98 12.52
CA LEU A 255 -9.72 5.30 12.33
C LEU A 255 -8.88 5.17 13.61
N PRO A 256 -8.78 6.19 14.48
CA PRO A 256 -8.09 6.04 15.77
C PRO A 256 -8.63 4.88 16.61
N GLY A 257 -9.95 4.70 16.66
CA GLY A 257 -10.58 3.57 17.36
C GLY A 257 -10.29 2.23 16.69
N ILE A 258 -10.17 2.20 15.36
CA ILE A 258 -9.80 1.01 14.61
C ILE A 258 -8.37 0.59 14.94
N VAL A 259 -7.42 1.55 14.90
CA VAL A 259 -6.00 1.28 15.19
C VAL A 259 -5.80 0.83 16.64
N ARG A 260 -6.51 1.42 17.61
CA ARG A 260 -6.41 1.04 19.02
C ARG A 260 -6.89 -0.38 19.32
N ARG A 261 -7.63 -1.05 18.42
CA ARG A 261 -7.94 -2.48 18.56
C ARG A 261 -6.71 -3.40 18.42
N PHE A 262 -5.58 -2.85 18.01
CA PHE A 262 -4.30 -3.53 17.85
C PHE A 262 -3.30 -3.16 18.96
N ASP A 263 -3.78 -2.67 20.11
CA ASP A 263 -2.93 -2.25 21.23
C ASP A 263 -2.29 -3.41 21.99
N ASP A 264 -2.75 -4.64 21.78
CA ASP A 264 -2.26 -5.87 22.41
C ASP A 264 -1.47 -6.79 21.46
N VAL A 265 -1.19 -6.37 20.21
CA VAL A 265 -0.40 -7.21 19.29
C VAL A 265 1.10 -7.05 19.53
N ASP A 266 1.85 -8.15 19.38
CA ASP A 266 3.31 -8.15 19.49
C ASP A 266 3.98 -7.56 18.24
N LEU A 267 3.34 -7.71 17.09
CA LEU A 267 3.75 -7.17 15.79
C LEU A 267 2.54 -6.64 15.04
N LEU A 268 2.66 -5.46 14.46
CA LEU A 268 1.69 -4.87 13.55
C LEU A 268 2.26 -4.84 12.13
N ILE A 269 1.61 -5.53 11.20
CA ILE A 269 1.89 -5.47 9.78
C ILE A 269 0.94 -4.46 9.16
N VAL A 270 1.47 -3.44 8.46
CA VAL A 270 0.67 -2.44 7.76
C VAL A 270 0.85 -2.62 6.26
N ASN A 271 -0.23 -3.01 5.57
CA ASN A 271 -0.29 -3.09 4.12
C ASN A 271 -0.72 -1.71 3.58
N ALA A 272 0.26 -0.87 3.23
CA ALA A 272 0.07 0.57 2.98
C ALA A 272 -0.28 0.85 1.52
N GLY A 273 -1.47 0.45 1.07
CA GLY A 273 -2.00 0.76 -0.25
C GLY A 273 -2.21 2.27 -0.46
N VAL A 274 -1.91 2.76 -1.65
CA VAL A 274 -2.15 4.15 -2.06
C VAL A 274 -3.21 4.27 -3.14
N ASP A 275 -3.80 3.17 -3.56
CA ASP A 275 -4.96 3.11 -4.46
C ASP A 275 -6.27 3.68 -3.87
N PRO A 276 -6.45 3.87 -2.53
CA PRO A 276 -7.57 4.70 -2.08
C PRO A 276 -7.52 6.14 -2.59
N HIS A 277 -6.40 6.59 -3.19
CA HIS A 277 -6.27 7.95 -3.72
C HIS A 277 -7.29 8.24 -4.82
N VAL A 278 -7.93 9.43 -4.76
CA VAL A 278 -9.03 9.86 -5.67
C VAL A 278 -8.69 9.83 -7.15
N ALA A 279 -7.41 9.87 -7.54
CA ALA A 279 -6.98 9.78 -8.94
C ALA A 279 -6.53 8.37 -9.33
N ASP A 280 -6.64 7.38 -8.44
CA ASP A 280 -6.29 6.01 -8.79
C ASP A 280 -7.36 5.38 -9.70
N PRO A 281 -6.98 4.71 -10.79
CA PRO A 281 -7.95 4.13 -11.74
C PRO A 281 -8.75 2.94 -11.17
N LEU A 282 -8.26 2.29 -10.12
CA LEU A 282 -8.93 1.15 -9.48
C LEU A 282 -9.47 1.47 -8.09
N GLY A 283 -9.25 2.67 -7.60
CA GLY A 283 -9.65 3.11 -6.29
C GLY A 283 -10.47 4.40 -6.31
N GLY A 284 -10.12 5.35 -5.45
CA GLY A 284 -10.66 6.70 -5.57
C GLY A 284 -11.56 7.19 -4.47
N VAL A 285 -11.18 6.99 -3.22
CA VAL A 285 -11.95 7.40 -2.04
C VAL A 285 -11.34 8.60 -1.32
N LEU A 286 -10.00 8.61 -1.13
CA LEU A 286 -9.28 9.59 -0.32
C LEU A 286 -8.51 10.59 -1.19
N THR A 287 -8.57 11.86 -0.85
CA THR A 287 -7.66 12.88 -1.40
C THR A 287 -6.23 12.63 -0.90
N THR A 288 -5.24 13.27 -1.53
CA THR A 288 -3.83 13.21 -1.07
C THR A 288 -3.71 13.59 0.42
N ARG A 289 -4.45 14.63 0.85
CA ARG A 289 -4.45 15.07 2.24
C ARG A 289 -5.07 14.02 3.17
N GLU A 290 -6.19 13.44 2.79
CA GLU A 290 -6.88 12.41 3.59
C GLU A 290 -6.05 11.12 3.66
N LEU A 291 -5.33 10.77 2.58
CA LEU A 291 -4.40 9.66 2.57
C LEU A 291 -3.22 9.89 3.54
N ALA A 292 -2.66 11.11 3.54
CA ALA A 292 -1.62 11.49 4.48
C ALA A 292 -2.14 11.53 5.94
N GLU A 293 -3.36 12.02 6.17
CA GLU A 293 -4.02 12.01 7.47
C GLU A 293 -4.23 10.58 7.98
N ARG A 294 -4.66 9.65 7.10
CA ARG A 294 -4.72 8.22 7.40
C ARG A 294 -3.39 7.68 7.92
N ASP A 295 -2.32 7.91 7.18
CA ASP A 295 -0.99 7.42 7.53
C ASP A 295 -0.47 8.05 8.81
N GLN A 296 -0.68 9.36 8.99
CA GLN A 296 -0.34 10.06 10.23
C GLN A 296 -1.03 9.42 11.44
N ILE A 297 -2.33 9.15 11.35
CA ILE A 297 -3.11 8.52 12.43
C ILE A 297 -2.55 7.12 12.74
N VAL A 298 -2.39 6.27 11.71
CA VAL A 298 -1.96 4.88 11.89
C VAL A 298 -0.57 4.81 12.53
N PHE A 299 0.40 5.52 11.98
CA PHE A 299 1.78 5.41 12.46
C PHE A 299 2.02 6.15 13.78
N SER A 300 1.37 7.30 14.01
CA SER A 300 1.49 7.99 15.31
C SER A 300 0.90 7.16 16.44
N LEU A 301 -0.27 6.57 16.24
CA LEU A 301 -0.88 5.71 17.27
C LEU A 301 -0.10 4.41 17.47
N ALA A 302 0.40 3.78 16.41
CA ALA A 302 1.24 2.59 16.54
C ALA A 302 2.52 2.89 17.35
N ALA A 303 3.16 4.03 17.08
CA ALA A 303 4.31 4.50 17.84
C ALA A 303 3.92 4.83 19.29
N GLU A 304 2.83 5.58 19.54
CA GLU A 304 2.32 5.92 20.89
C GLU A 304 2.07 4.65 21.72
N MET A 305 1.43 3.64 21.12
CA MET A 305 1.14 2.35 21.77
C MET A 305 2.38 1.45 21.93
N GLY A 306 3.56 1.87 21.44
CA GLY A 306 4.77 1.07 21.50
C GLY A 306 4.77 -0.17 20.59
N ARG A 307 3.98 -0.15 19.52
CA ARG A 307 3.91 -1.30 18.62
C ARG A 307 5.17 -1.42 17.77
N LYS A 308 5.54 -2.66 17.48
CA LYS A 308 6.55 -3.02 16.49
C LYS A 308 5.85 -3.07 15.15
N VAL A 309 6.34 -2.37 14.15
CA VAL A 309 5.63 -2.19 12.87
C VAL A 309 6.50 -2.63 11.70
N SER A 310 5.94 -3.46 10.83
CA SER A 310 6.50 -3.77 9.51
C SER A 310 5.53 -3.32 8.42
N VAL A 311 6.03 -2.56 7.45
CA VAL A 311 5.21 -1.92 6.40
C VAL A 311 5.51 -2.56 5.06
N SER A 312 4.45 -3.00 4.36
CA SER A 312 4.51 -3.34 2.93
C SER A 312 3.81 -2.27 2.10
N LEU A 313 4.11 -2.24 0.81
CA LEU A 313 3.31 -1.53 -0.17
C LEU A 313 2.09 -2.39 -0.54
N ALA A 314 1.10 -1.76 -1.22
CA ALA A 314 -0.03 -2.46 -1.81
C ALA A 314 -0.46 -1.76 -3.11
N GLY A 315 -1.75 -1.64 -3.41
CA GLY A 315 -2.25 -0.96 -4.59
C GLY A 315 -1.71 0.45 -4.80
N GLY A 316 -1.85 0.92 -6.01
CA GLY A 316 -1.40 2.20 -6.53
C GLY A 316 -1.08 2.03 -8.01
N TYR A 317 -2.00 2.50 -8.88
CA TYR A 317 -2.05 2.13 -10.30
C TYR A 317 -2.04 3.34 -11.24
N GLN A 318 -1.89 4.56 -10.70
CA GLN A 318 -1.79 5.75 -11.52
C GLN A 318 -0.53 5.69 -12.38
N GLN A 319 -0.71 5.92 -13.68
CA GLN A 319 0.36 6.03 -14.65
C GLN A 319 0.10 7.25 -15.52
N ASP A 320 1.18 7.91 -15.97
CA ASP A 320 1.10 8.90 -17.03
C ASP A 320 1.00 8.22 -18.42
N GLU A 321 0.96 9.01 -19.48
CA GLU A 321 0.88 8.52 -20.87
C GLU A 321 2.12 7.71 -21.29
N GLN A 322 3.24 7.86 -20.61
CA GLN A 322 4.48 7.15 -20.83
C GLN A 322 4.62 5.91 -19.92
N GLY A 323 3.63 5.62 -19.06
CA GLY A 323 3.66 4.51 -18.10
C GLY A 323 4.49 4.79 -16.84
N ASN A 324 4.87 6.07 -16.57
CA ASN A 324 5.54 6.42 -15.32
C ASN A 324 4.56 6.46 -14.16
N ILE A 325 5.03 6.11 -12.98
CA ILE A 325 4.23 6.02 -11.74
C ILE A 325 4.58 7.12 -10.71
N ASP A 326 5.09 8.26 -11.15
CA ASP A 326 5.58 9.32 -10.25
C ASP A 326 4.55 9.76 -9.21
N ALA A 327 3.27 9.83 -9.59
CA ALA A 327 2.20 10.13 -8.66
C ALA A 327 2.06 9.07 -7.53
N VAL A 328 2.23 7.79 -7.88
CA VAL A 328 2.22 6.67 -6.92
C VAL A 328 3.45 6.74 -6.01
N LEU A 329 4.63 7.05 -6.58
CA LEU A 329 5.87 7.20 -5.80
C LEU A 329 5.73 8.32 -4.77
N GLN A 330 5.18 9.48 -5.12
CA GLN A 330 4.97 10.61 -4.20
C GLN A 330 4.04 10.23 -3.02
N LEU A 331 3.03 9.40 -3.26
CA LEU A 331 2.15 8.92 -2.20
C LEU A 331 2.89 7.96 -1.26
N HIS A 332 3.64 6.99 -1.79
CA HIS A 332 4.49 6.11 -0.98
C HIS A 332 5.62 6.86 -0.25
N ASP A 333 6.18 7.91 -0.85
CA ASP A 333 7.15 8.80 -0.19
C ASP A 333 6.53 9.49 1.03
N THR A 334 5.27 9.89 0.93
CA THR A 334 4.52 10.49 2.05
C THR A 334 4.30 9.48 3.17
N THR A 335 3.88 8.25 2.84
CA THR A 335 3.75 7.14 3.81
C THR A 335 5.08 6.90 4.53
N PHE A 336 6.18 6.78 3.78
CA PHE A 336 7.52 6.56 4.35
C PHE A 336 7.94 7.69 5.30
N LYS A 337 7.75 8.95 4.90
CA LYS A 337 8.09 10.13 5.73
C LYS A 337 7.29 10.16 7.04
N LEU A 338 5.98 9.93 6.95
CA LEU A 338 5.09 9.98 8.12
C LEU A 338 5.37 8.85 9.10
N ALA A 339 5.57 7.63 8.61
CA ALA A 339 5.93 6.50 9.46
C ALA A 339 7.29 6.72 10.14
N THR A 340 8.29 7.14 9.37
CA THR A 340 9.65 7.40 9.89
C THR A 340 9.64 8.51 10.93
N ALA A 341 8.91 9.60 10.70
CA ALA A 341 8.79 10.70 11.65
C ALA A 341 8.12 10.24 12.96
N ALA A 342 7.02 9.46 12.87
CA ALA A 342 6.30 8.98 14.05
C ALA A 342 7.16 8.11 14.95
N PHE A 343 7.98 7.22 14.40
CA PHE A 343 8.85 6.34 15.16
C PHE A 343 10.17 7.02 15.58
N GLY A 344 10.70 7.91 14.75
CA GLY A 344 11.93 8.64 15.06
C GLY A 344 11.80 9.52 16.31
N THR A 345 10.65 10.12 16.57
CA THR A 345 10.42 10.97 17.75
C THR A 345 10.51 10.21 19.08
N ARG A 346 10.46 8.88 19.09
CA ARG A 346 10.63 8.05 20.29
C ARG A 346 12.10 7.94 20.74
N HIS A 347 13.03 8.29 19.87
CA HIS A 347 14.48 8.23 20.13
C HIS A 347 15.11 9.62 20.36
N SER A 348 14.30 10.68 20.37
CA SER A 348 14.69 12.06 20.70
C SER A 348 14.33 12.38 22.15
#